data_c9b66ae7d0637cbd2370153f220d360e
#
_entry.id   c9b66ae7d0637cbd2370153f220d360e
#
_cell.length_a   1.000
_cell.length_b   1.000
_cell.length_c   1.000
_cell.angle_alpha   90.00
_cell.angle_beta   90.00
_cell.angle_gamma   90.00
#
_symmetry.space_group_name_H-M   'P 1'
#
loop_
_entity.id
_entity.type
_entity.pdbx_description
1 polymer ?
#
loop_
_entity_poly.entity_id
_entity_poly.type
_entity_poly.pdbx_seq_one_letter_code
_entity_poly.pdbx_strand_id
1 'polypeptide(L)'
;MLDFDLLKDCYGCSACVNVCPRGAVHMTQAADGSYIPEIDEARCIGCGRCDRVCIHQHADKNHTPLGKEGCYAAYQLDTQARKASASGGMFFPLAQEMLRQGGYVCGCVWNEQMDAVHIVSNKLEDIERMRSSKYVQSDIGNCLATVRGLLKAGTPVMFCGTPCQCAACAAVTGNPENLLLVALICEGAPTAGVWQRYRDAKAAQYGEKIRNVNFRSKTPVGWTMPYFVLTTKSGKRHQEMSYRQNPYVLAMLQGLTYRQSCYHCEFKGDNGSADIAVGDLWKAGERLIQQSENQGISALIVNTQKGKDWVDKAASAWFMEEYPLERVCANNSMLVRAGKENAHRAQFFSQLDATPIETNLNQYIVHENGIKLRVTQALVAVGLYKPLRNAVRKLRRR
;
A
#
# COMPACT_ATOMS: atom_id res chain seq x y z
N MET A 1 29.50 0.35 -7.85
CA MET A 1 28.56 0.76 -8.92
C MET A 1 27.40 -0.19 -8.83
N LEU A 2 26.16 0.28 -9.01
CA LEU A 2 25.01 -0.63 -9.02
C LEU A 2 25.24 -1.70 -10.08
N ASP A 3 25.03 -2.96 -9.70
CA ASP A 3 25.11 -4.07 -10.63
C ASP A 3 23.82 -4.10 -11.47
N PHE A 4 23.96 -3.86 -12.77
CA PHE A 4 22.81 -3.81 -13.70
C PHE A 4 22.14 -5.16 -13.89
N ASP A 5 22.83 -6.30 -13.64
CA ASP A 5 22.21 -7.63 -13.68
C ASP A 5 21.20 -7.83 -12.54
N LEU A 6 21.31 -7.07 -11.46
CA LEU A 6 20.36 -7.08 -10.34
C LEU A 6 19.11 -6.19 -10.58
N LEU A 7 19.06 -5.37 -11.63
CA LEU A 7 17.96 -4.42 -11.84
C LEU A 7 16.62 -5.06 -12.15
N LYS A 8 16.61 -6.28 -12.71
CA LYS A 8 15.36 -7.03 -12.94
C LYS A 8 14.63 -7.36 -11.63
N ASP A 9 15.34 -7.45 -10.51
CA ASP A 9 14.78 -7.66 -9.18
C ASP A 9 14.79 -6.38 -8.31
N CYS A 10 14.95 -5.22 -8.95
CA CYS A 10 14.93 -3.93 -8.29
C CYS A 10 13.58 -3.63 -7.63
N TYR A 11 13.62 -3.16 -6.38
CA TYR A 11 12.41 -2.75 -5.65
C TYR A 11 11.87 -1.38 -6.04
N GLY A 12 12.56 -0.60 -6.89
CA GLY A 12 12.15 0.75 -7.27
C GLY A 12 11.98 1.69 -6.08
N CYS A 13 12.79 1.51 -5.04
CA CYS A 13 12.68 2.21 -3.76
C CYS A 13 13.32 3.60 -3.73
N SER A 14 14.00 4.02 -4.81
CA SER A 14 14.68 5.31 -4.97
C SER A 14 15.77 5.63 -3.94
N ALA A 15 16.23 4.68 -3.12
CA ALA A 15 17.33 4.92 -2.16
C ALA A 15 18.60 5.42 -2.86
N CYS A 16 18.98 4.80 -3.97
CA CYS A 16 20.15 5.16 -4.80
C CYS A 16 20.06 6.60 -5.36
N VAL A 17 18.88 7.04 -5.78
CA VAL A 17 18.61 8.41 -6.23
C VAL A 17 18.86 9.40 -5.10
N ASN A 18 18.32 9.12 -3.90
CA ASN A 18 18.30 10.02 -2.75
C ASN A 18 19.69 10.19 -2.05
N VAL A 19 20.66 9.34 -2.36
CA VAL A 19 22.02 9.43 -1.80
C VAL A 19 23.06 9.92 -2.81
N CYS A 20 22.70 10.04 -4.09
CA CYS A 20 23.62 10.44 -5.13
C CYS A 20 24.02 11.92 -5.00
N PRO A 21 25.28 12.25 -4.68
CA PRO A 21 25.70 13.64 -4.44
C PRO A 21 25.78 14.47 -5.72
N ARG A 22 25.79 13.79 -6.87
CA ARG A 22 25.88 14.43 -8.21
C ARG A 22 24.54 14.42 -8.95
N GLY A 23 23.47 13.78 -8.37
CA GLY A 23 22.21 13.59 -9.05
C GLY A 23 22.38 12.79 -10.36
N ALA A 24 23.34 11.87 -10.40
CA ALA A 24 23.62 11.03 -11.55
C ALA A 24 22.68 9.82 -11.66
N VAL A 25 21.89 9.54 -10.64
CA VAL A 25 20.94 8.43 -10.62
C VAL A 25 19.52 8.99 -10.69
N HIS A 26 18.72 8.54 -11.62
CA HIS A 26 17.32 8.90 -11.78
C HIS A 26 16.46 7.65 -12.02
N MET A 27 15.15 7.73 -11.79
CA MET A 27 14.23 6.62 -12.05
C MET A 27 13.67 6.72 -13.45
N THR A 28 13.65 5.58 -14.16
CA THR A 28 13.01 5.41 -15.47
C THR A 28 11.95 4.29 -15.40
N GLN A 29 11.16 4.13 -16.44
CA GLN A 29 10.25 2.99 -16.53
C GLN A 29 10.86 1.87 -17.39
N ALA A 30 10.93 0.67 -16.84
CA ALA A 30 11.26 -0.55 -17.56
C ALA A 30 10.13 -0.95 -18.54
N ALA A 31 10.37 -1.95 -19.38
CA ALA A 31 9.39 -2.46 -20.35
C ALA A 31 8.07 -2.96 -19.70
N ASP A 32 8.13 -3.47 -18.48
CA ASP A 32 6.94 -3.85 -17.71
C ASP A 32 6.25 -2.66 -17.00
N GLY A 33 6.78 -1.44 -17.20
CA GLY A 33 6.28 -0.21 -16.61
C GLY A 33 6.63 -0.04 -15.12
N SER A 34 7.53 -0.85 -14.56
CA SER A 34 8.06 -0.64 -13.21
C SER A 34 9.12 0.47 -13.21
N TYR A 35 9.24 1.20 -12.09
CA TYR A 35 10.33 2.15 -11.91
C TYR A 35 11.62 1.42 -11.54
N ILE A 36 12.69 1.71 -12.28
CA ILE A 36 14.06 1.23 -12.06
C ILE A 36 15.05 2.40 -12.15
N PRO A 37 16.21 2.33 -11.49
CA PRO A 37 17.24 3.38 -11.60
C PRO A 37 18.00 3.27 -12.91
N GLU A 38 18.37 4.44 -13.44
CA GLU A 38 19.32 4.61 -14.52
C GLU A 38 20.45 5.56 -14.07
N ILE A 39 21.68 5.33 -14.55
CA ILE A 39 22.85 6.12 -14.17
C ILE A 39 23.32 6.94 -15.37
N ASP A 40 23.37 8.26 -15.19
CA ASP A 40 24.07 9.17 -16.10
C ASP A 40 25.59 9.06 -15.85
N GLU A 41 26.27 8.31 -16.71
CA GLU A 41 27.70 8.03 -16.60
C GLU A 41 28.55 9.31 -16.68
N ALA A 42 28.12 10.33 -17.43
CA ALA A 42 28.83 11.59 -17.54
C ALA A 42 28.87 12.39 -16.21
N ARG A 43 27.88 12.19 -15.35
CA ARG A 43 27.75 12.82 -14.03
C ARG A 43 28.25 11.93 -12.91
N CYS A 44 28.39 10.64 -13.14
CA CYS A 44 28.77 9.65 -12.13
C CYS A 44 30.25 9.76 -11.79
N ILE A 45 30.57 9.91 -10.50
CA ILE A 45 31.94 9.99 -9.98
C ILE A 45 32.43 8.67 -9.35
N GLY A 46 31.71 7.58 -9.52
CA GLY A 46 32.09 6.25 -9.02
C GLY A 46 32.17 6.10 -7.49
N CYS A 47 31.50 6.94 -6.70
CA CYS A 47 31.65 7.00 -5.23
C CYS A 47 31.01 5.81 -4.47
N GLY A 48 30.22 4.94 -5.12
CA GLY A 48 29.60 3.74 -4.56
C GLY A 48 28.51 3.99 -3.50
N ARG A 49 28.01 5.23 -3.31
CA ARG A 49 26.95 5.51 -2.31
C ARG A 49 25.64 4.83 -2.64
N CYS A 50 25.27 4.76 -3.92
CA CYS A 50 24.06 4.09 -4.39
C CYS A 50 24.05 2.58 -4.08
N ASP A 51 25.22 1.95 -4.18
CA ASP A 51 25.43 0.55 -3.88
C ASP A 51 25.29 0.26 -2.37
N ARG A 52 25.92 1.08 -1.53
CA ARG A 52 25.87 0.92 -0.06
C ARG A 52 24.47 1.03 0.56
N VAL A 53 23.54 1.70 -0.10
CA VAL A 53 22.14 1.85 0.37
C VAL A 53 21.17 0.97 -0.38
N CYS A 54 21.63 0.14 -1.32
CA CYS A 54 20.77 -0.74 -2.08
C CYS A 54 20.19 -1.82 -1.18
N ILE A 55 18.89 -1.75 -0.93
CA ILE A 55 18.20 -2.67 -0.05
C ILE A 55 18.13 -4.10 -0.59
N HIS A 56 18.26 -4.28 -1.91
CA HIS A 56 18.33 -5.59 -2.54
C HIS A 56 19.69 -6.26 -2.29
N GLN A 57 20.80 -5.50 -2.41
CA GLN A 57 22.15 -6.03 -2.15
C GLN A 57 22.43 -6.24 -0.65
N HIS A 58 21.67 -5.60 0.22
CA HIS A 58 21.88 -5.60 1.67
C HIS A 58 20.58 -5.95 2.43
N ALA A 59 19.78 -6.86 1.90
CA ALA A 59 18.52 -7.29 2.51
C ALA A 59 18.74 -7.95 3.89
N ASP A 60 19.86 -8.62 4.08
CA ASP A 60 20.31 -9.24 5.33
C ASP A 60 20.46 -8.26 6.51
N LYS A 61 20.63 -6.97 6.23
CA LYS A 61 20.72 -5.92 7.26
C LYS A 61 19.35 -5.51 7.85
N ASN A 62 18.26 -5.96 7.26
CA ASN A 62 16.91 -5.61 7.70
C ASN A 62 16.35 -6.74 8.57
N HIS A 63 16.41 -6.55 9.88
CA HIS A 63 15.85 -7.52 10.83
C HIS A 63 15.18 -6.79 11.98
N THR A 64 13.85 -6.88 12.05
CA THR A 64 13.05 -6.37 13.16
C THR A 64 12.02 -7.43 13.52
N PRO A 65 12.10 -8.07 14.70
CA PRO A 65 11.18 -9.13 15.10
C PRO A 65 9.74 -8.68 15.04
N LEU A 66 8.91 -9.41 14.30
CA LEU A 66 7.53 -9.09 14.05
C LEU A 66 6.69 -9.24 15.33
N GLY A 67 6.01 -8.17 15.74
CA GLY A 67 5.11 -8.18 16.89
C GLY A 67 5.77 -8.39 18.24
N LYS A 68 7.07 -8.10 18.37
CA LYS A 68 7.81 -8.25 19.64
C LYS A 68 7.16 -7.48 20.78
N GLU A 69 6.65 -6.28 20.51
CA GLU A 69 6.04 -5.40 21.52
C GLU A 69 4.50 -5.50 21.54
N GLY A 70 3.92 -6.33 20.67
CA GLY A 70 2.50 -6.66 20.69
C GLY A 70 1.83 -6.73 19.32
N CYS A 71 0.67 -7.36 19.30
CA CYS A 71 -0.19 -7.45 18.13
C CYS A 71 -1.64 -7.23 18.56
N TYR A 72 -2.38 -6.40 17.83
CA TYR A 72 -3.69 -5.92 18.24
C TYR A 72 -4.68 -5.92 17.08
N ALA A 73 -5.94 -6.18 17.42
CA ALA A 73 -7.09 -5.79 16.63
C ALA A 73 -7.44 -4.34 16.96
N ALA A 74 -7.37 -3.43 15.99
CA ALA A 74 -7.50 -2.01 16.27
C ALA A 74 -8.31 -1.25 15.22
N TYR A 75 -9.00 -0.19 15.65
CA TYR A 75 -9.64 0.78 14.76
C TYR A 75 -9.76 2.15 15.43
N GLN A 76 -9.65 3.22 14.64
CA GLN A 76 -9.82 4.58 15.16
C GLN A 76 -11.27 4.84 15.56
N LEU A 77 -11.49 5.60 16.64
CA LEU A 77 -12.82 5.87 17.20
C LEU A 77 -13.62 6.85 16.35
N ASP A 78 -12.97 7.83 15.72
CA ASP A 78 -13.63 8.72 14.78
C ASP A 78 -14.18 7.91 13.57
N THR A 79 -15.49 7.75 13.55
CA THR A 79 -16.21 6.98 12.52
C THR A 79 -16.05 7.57 11.13
N GLN A 80 -16.02 8.90 11.00
CA GLN A 80 -15.87 9.55 9.70
C GLN A 80 -14.46 9.36 9.15
N ALA A 81 -13.44 9.56 9.96
CA ALA A 81 -12.06 9.33 9.58
C ALA A 81 -11.81 7.83 9.31
N ARG A 82 -12.39 6.90 10.09
CA ARG A 82 -12.34 5.46 9.84
C ARG A 82 -13.01 5.10 8.50
N LYS A 83 -14.17 5.68 8.19
CA LYS A 83 -14.88 5.47 6.93
C LYS A 83 -14.07 5.94 5.72
N ALA A 84 -13.32 7.02 5.85
CA ALA A 84 -12.44 7.56 4.82
C ALA A 84 -11.12 6.77 4.66
N SER A 85 -10.82 5.84 5.56
CA SER A 85 -9.60 5.01 5.53
C SER A 85 -9.88 3.64 4.91
N ALA A 86 -8.84 2.92 4.46
CA ALA A 86 -8.99 1.61 3.81
C ALA A 86 -9.46 0.51 4.77
N SER A 87 -8.92 0.48 6.00
CA SER A 87 -9.19 -0.52 7.04
C SER A 87 -9.65 0.17 8.33
N GLY A 88 -9.13 -0.22 9.49
CA GLY A 88 -9.41 0.42 10.79
C GLY A 88 -8.88 1.85 10.92
N GLY A 89 -8.01 2.30 10.00
CA GLY A 89 -7.57 3.69 9.92
C GLY A 89 -6.40 4.05 10.82
N MET A 90 -5.53 3.11 11.17
CA MET A 90 -4.44 3.30 12.14
C MET A 90 -3.38 4.32 11.72
N PHE A 91 -3.18 4.53 10.41
CA PHE A 91 -2.25 5.54 9.90
C PHE A 91 -2.59 6.96 10.39
N PHE A 92 -3.88 7.33 10.37
CA PHE A 92 -4.29 8.72 10.54
C PHE A 92 -4.05 9.25 11.98
N PRO A 93 -4.41 8.54 13.06
CA PRO A 93 -4.09 8.97 14.42
C PRO A 93 -2.58 9.06 14.69
N LEU A 94 -1.76 8.14 14.17
CA LEU A 94 -0.30 8.23 14.29
C LEU A 94 0.23 9.47 13.58
N ALA A 95 -0.28 9.77 12.39
CA ALA A 95 0.11 10.94 11.62
C ALA A 95 -0.32 12.24 12.32
N GLN A 96 -1.53 12.31 12.88
CA GLN A 96 -2.00 13.47 13.66
C GLN A 96 -1.13 13.68 14.90
N GLU A 97 -0.75 12.62 15.60
CA GLU A 97 0.14 12.72 16.76
C GLU A 97 1.54 13.20 16.35
N MET A 98 2.06 12.74 15.19
CA MET A 98 3.32 13.24 14.62
C MET A 98 3.26 14.76 14.38
N LEU A 99 2.17 15.25 13.79
CA LEU A 99 1.97 16.69 13.57
C LEU A 99 1.86 17.46 14.89
N ARG A 100 1.16 16.90 15.90
CA ARG A 100 1.01 17.54 17.22
C ARG A 100 2.37 17.73 17.91
N GLN A 101 3.33 16.85 17.64
CA GLN A 101 4.70 16.96 18.15
C GLN A 101 5.61 17.84 17.25
N GLY A 102 5.05 18.59 16.31
CA GLY A 102 5.82 19.47 15.41
C GLY A 102 6.57 18.73 14.31
N GLY A 103 6.23 17.45 14.08
CA GLY A 103 6.89 16.59 13.09
C GLY A 103 6.27 16.68 11.70
N TYR A 104 6.84 15.87 10.80
CA TYR A 104 6.42 15.70 9.42
C TYR A 104 6.01 14.27 9.14
N VAL A 105 5.16 14.09 8.14
CA VAL A 105 4.76 12.76 7.64
C VAL A 105 5.19 12.64 6.18
N CYS A 106 5.85 11.53 5.87
CA CYS A 106 6.10 11.10 4.50
C CYS A 106 5.15 9.96 4.16
N GLY A 107 4.33 10.13 3.13
CA GLY A 107 3.34 9.14 2.72
C GLY A 107 2.88 9.32 1.27
N CYS A 108 2.17 8.31 0.76
CA CYS A 108 1.77 8.24 -0.63
C CYS A 108 0.46 9.00 -0.89
N VAL A 109 0.44 9.84 -1.93
CA VAL A 109 -0.74 10.56 -2.43
C VAL A 109 -0.95 10.30 -3.92
N TRP A 110 -2.12 10.67 -4.46
CA TRP A 110 -2.32 10.83 -5.89
C TRP A 110 -1.87 12.24 -6.31
N ASN A 111 -1.03 12.34 -7.34
CA ASN A 111 -0.72 13.62 -7.98
C ASN A 111 -1.87 14.07 -8.92
N GLU A 112 -1.71 15.16 -9.63
CA GLU A 112 -2.71 15.70 -10.57
C GLU A 112 -2.98 14.77 -11.76
N GLN A 113 -2.01 13.94 -12.12
CA GLN A 113 -2.11 12.94 -13.18
C GLN A 113 -2.70 11.61 -12.67
N MET A 114 -3.03 11.52 -11.36
CA MET A 114 -3.44 10.27 -10.71
C MET A 114 -2.37 9.19 -10.75
N ASP A 115 -1.10 9.56 -10.69
CA ASP A 115 0.01 8.68 -10.36
C ASP A 115 0.25 8.69 -8.86
N ALA A 116 0.64 7.54 -8.31
CA ALA A 116 0.97 7.43 -6.89
C ALA A 116 2.38 7.99 -6.65
N VAL A 117 2.47 9.02 -5.80
CA VAL A 117 3.74 9.67 -5.46
C VAL A 117 3.85 9.85 -3.95
N HIS A 118 5.07 9.79 -3.40
CA HIS A 118 5.28 10.17 -2.02
C HIS A 118 5.49 11.69 -1.90
N ILE A 119 5.01 12.25 -0.82
CA ILE A 119 5.28 13.62 -0.41
C ILE A 119 5.65 13.65 1.07
N VAL A 120 6.38 14.71 1.47
CA VAL A 120 6.69 15.03 2.87
C VAL A 120 5.93 16.29 3.24
N SER A 121 5.08 16.21 4.27
CA SER A 121 4.24 17.35 4.67
C SER A 121 3.97 17.36 6.17
N ASN A 122 3.71 18.55 6.71
CA ASN A 122 3.16 18.76 8.05
C ASN A 122 1.78 19.41 8.03
N LYS A 123 1.10 19.40 6.87
CA LYS A 123 -0.25 19.93 6.69
C LYS A 123 -1.28 18.82 6.81
N LEU A 124 -2.32 19.03 7.61
CA LEU A 124 -3.39 18.04 7.82
C LEU A 124 -4.10 17.65 6.51
N GLU A 125 -4.31 18.59 5.59
CA GLU A 125 -4.91 18.35 4.28
C GLU A 125 -4.12 17.31 3.45
N ASP A 126 -2.79 17.37 3.48
CA ASP A 126 -1.94 16.40 2.80
C ASP A 126 -1.99 15.03 3.49
N ILE A 127 -2.04 15.01 4.84
CA ILE A 127 -2.20 13.76 5.59
C ILE A 127 -3.53 13.09 5.25
N GLU A 128 -4.59 13.86 5.05
CA GLU A 128 -5.88 13.34 4.58
C GLU A 128 -5.79 12.70 3.19
N ARG A 129 -5.00 13.26 2.28
CA ARG A 129 -4.74 12.69 0.94
C ARG A 129 -3.89 11.40 0.99
N MET A 130 -3.06 11.23 2.02
CA MET A 130 -2.27 10.01 2.23
C MET A 130 -3.12 8.82 2.65
N ARG A 131 -4.31 9.03 3.22
CA ARG A 131 -5.21 7.95 3.64
C ARG A 131 -5.65 7.08 2.46
N SER A 132 -6.09 5.86 2.77
CA SER A 132 -6.55 4.83 1.84
C SER A 132 -5.43 4.22 0.97
N SER A 133 -5.64 2.99 0.53
CA SER A 133 -4.68 2.22 -0.25
C SER A 133 -4.58 2.73 -1.68
N LYS A 134 -3.36 2.83 -2.19
CA LYS A 134 -3.04 3.04 -3.60
C LYS A 134 -2.34 1.78 -4.09
N TYR A 135 -3.09 0.91 -4.78
CA TYR A 135 -2.58 -0.39 -5.24
C TYR A 135 -1.78 -0.24 -6.53
N VAL A 136 -0.66 0.45 -6.42
CA VAL A 136 0.29 0.70 -7.51
C VAL A 136 1.66 1.03 -6.94
N GLN A 137 2.72 0.74 -7.68
CA GLN A 137 4.06 1.21 -7.37
C GLN A 137 4.07 2.74 -7.35
N SER A 138 4.47 3.32 -6.23
CA SER A 138 4.59 4.78 -6.08
C SER A 138 6.00 5.26 -6.39
N ASP A 139 6.09 6.44 -6.98
CA ASP A 139 7.35 7.17 -7.07
C ASP A 139 7.66 7.87 -5.74
N ILE A 140 8.84 7.62 -5.19
CA ILE A 140 9.31 8.25 -3.95
C ILE A 140 9.97 9.62 -4.23
N GLY A 141 10.44 9.83 -5.45
CA GLY A 141 11.15 11.05 -5.82
C GLY A 141 12.32 11.33 -4.86
N ASN A 142 12.40 12.58 -4.37
CA ASN A 142 13.43 13.02 -3.44
C ASN A 142 13.01 12.98 -1.95
N CYS A 143 11.92 12.30 -1.61
CA CYS A 143 11.37 12.33 -0.25
C CYS A 143 12.35 11.80 0.81
N LEU A 144 13.14 10.75 0.50
CA LEU A 144 14.09 10.21 1.48
C LEU A 144 15.22 11.19 1.81
N ALA A 145 15.67 11.99 0.85
CA ALA A 145 16.65 13.05 1.10
C ALA A 145 16.05 14.17 1.96
N THR A 146 14.80 14.56 1.71
CA THR A 146 14.06 15.53 2.53
C THR A 146 13.89 15.02 3.96
N VAL A 147 13.43 13.76 4.14
CA VAL A 147 13.31 13.11 5.44
C VAL A 147 14.65 13.12 6.18
N ARG A 148 15.74 12.72 5.53
CA ARG A 148 17.08 12.74 6.12
C ARG A 148 17.49 14.16 6.58
N GLY A 149 17.15 15.19 5.81
CA GLY A 149 17.41 16.60 6.17
C GLY A 149 16.66 17.01 7.43
N LEU A 150 15.36 16.71 7.52
CA LEU A 150 14.53 17.01 8.69
C LEU A 150 15.03 16.29 9.95
N LEU A 151 15.35 15.00 9.84
CA LEU A 151 15.86 14.20 10.96
C LEU A 151 17.20 14.75 11.49
N LYS A 152 18.11 15.18 10.60
CA LYS A 152 19.36 15.82 10.99
C LYS A 152 19.18 17.17 11.70
N ALA A 153 18.10 17.88 11.38
CA ALA A 153 17.69 19.11 12.05
C ALA A 153 16.97 18.86 13.39
N GLY A 154 16.87 17.61 13.84
CA GLY A 154 16.18 17.24 15.09
C GLY A 154 14.67 17.13 14.95
N THR A 155 14.09 17.35 13.78
CA THR A 155 12.63 17.30 13.55
C THR A 155 12.16 15.85 13.46
N PRO A 156 11.14 15.41 14.21
CA PRO A 156 10.62 14.06 14.10
C PRO A 156 9.86 13.84 12.78
N VAL A 157 10.01 12.64 12.21
CA VAL A 157 9.34 12.28 10.96
C VAL A 157 8.71 10.89 11.07
N MET A 158 7.48 10.75 10.59
CA MET A 158 6.86 9.46 10.33
C MET A 158 6.97 9.15 8.84
N PHE A 159 7.57 8.03 8.48
CA PHE A 159 7.54 7.49 7.11
C PHE A 159 6.56 6.33 7.05
N CYS A 160 5.58 6.41 6.15
CA CYS A 160 4.61 5.34 5.92
C CYS A 160 4.71 4.83 4.48
N GLY A 161 5.02 3.54 4.31
CA GLY A 161 5.19 2.92 3.00
C GLY A 161 5.09 1.40 3.04
N THR A 162 5.47 0.74 1.95
CA THR A 162 5.64 -0.71 1.92
C THR A 162 6.89 -1.13 2.71
N PRO A 163 7.05 -2.41 3.11
CA PRO A 163 8.22 -2.85 3.88
C PRO A 163 9.56 -2.51 3.20
N CYS A 164 9.66 -2.71 1.89
CA CYS A 164 10.86 -2.35 1.12
C CYS A 164 11.11 -0.83 1.09
N GLN A 165 10.07 0.01 1.10
CA GLN A 165 10.21 1.46 1.18
C GLN A 165 10.64 1.92 2.58
N CYS A 166 10.16 1.27 3.64
CA CYS A 166 10.63 1.49 5.01
C CYS A 166 12.12 1.11 5.15
N ALA A 167 12.53 -0.03 4.59
CA ALA A 167 13.93 -0.45 4.55
C ALA A 167 14.81 0.57 3.80
N ALA A 168 14.34 1.09 2.67
CA ALA A 168 15.03 2.14 1.92
C ALA A 168 15.17 3.44 2.73
N CYS A 169 14.11 3.83 3.45
CA CYS A 169 14.14 4.99 4.33
C CYS A 169 15.17 4.79 5.45
N ALA A 170 15.17 3.64 6.12
CA ALA A 170 16.16 3.28 7.13
C ALA A 170 17.60 3.33 6.58
N ALA A 171 17.84 2.73 5.42
CA ALA A 171 19.17 2.71 4.79
C ALA A 171 19.69 4.11 4.42
N VAL A 172 18.81 5.01 3.97
CA VAL A 172 19.19 6.39 3.59
C VAL A 172 19.40 7.29 4.80
N THR A 173 18.64 7.08 5.89
CA THR A 173 18.62 7.97 7.06
C THR A 173 19.49 7.48 8.22
N GLY A 174 19.81 6.18 8.28
CA GLY A 174 20.46 5.52 9.42
C GLY A 174 19.50 5.17 10.57
N ASN A 175 18.20 5.26 10.33
CA ASN A 175 17.12 4.90 11.29
C ASN A 175 17.28 5.54 12.69
N PRO A 176 17.39 6.88 12.81
CA PRO A 176 17.54 7.55 14.09
C PRO A 176 16.26 7.49 14.93
N GLU A 177 16.36 7.78 16.26
CA GLU A 177 15.22 7.73 17.20
C GLU A 177 14.06 8.66 16.83
N ASN A 178 14.31 9.80 16.21
CA ASN A 178 13.26 10.72 15.74
C ASN A 178 12.62 10.32 14.40
N LEU A 179 12.89 9.10 13.89
CA LEU A 179 12.20 8.51 12.74
C LEU A 179 11.26 7.40 13.21
N LEU A 180 9.97 7.53 12.89
CA LEU A 180 8.98 6.45 13.04
C LEU A 180 8.71 5.79 11.68
N LEU A 181 8.99 4.50 11.56
CA LEU A 181 8.72 3.71 10.37
C LEU A 181 7.42 2.89 10.50
N VAL A 182 6.45 3.18 9.64
CA VAL A 182 5.15 2.49 9.60
C VAL A 182 5.00 1.74 8.28
N ALA A 183 5.11 0.41 8.34
CA ALA A 183 4.96 -0.44 7.17
C ALA A 183 3.49 -0.85 6.94
N LEU A 184 3.08 -0.90 5.68
CA LEU A 184 1.82 -1.52 5.28
C LEU A 184 2.02 -3.03 5.13
N ILE A 185 1.04 -3.85 5.54
CA ILE A 185 1.01 -5.27 5.13
C ILE A 185 0.83 -5.29 3.62
N CYS A 186 1.87 -5.71 2.90
CA CYS A 186 1.97 -5.57 1.45
C CYS A 186 1.94 -6.92 0.75
N GLU A 187 1.07 -7.10 -0.22
CA GLU A 187 0.97 -8.29 -1.04
C GLU A 187 1.93 -8.26 -2.24
N GLY A 188 2.09 -7.09 -2.82
CA GLY A 188 2.89 -6.75 -3.99
C GLY A 188 2.42 -5.41 -4.57
N ALA A 189 3.22 -4.80 -5.42
CA ALA A 189 2.89 -3.54 -6.07
C ALA A 189 2.74 -3.75 -7.59
N PRO A 190 1.54 -3.58 -8.15
CA PRO A 190 1.36 -3.46 -9.60
C PRO A 190 2.28 -2.39 -10.16
N THR A 191 2.83 -2.61 -11.34
CA THR A 191 3.73 -1.63 -11.96
C THR A 191 3.01 -0.33 -12.28
N ALA A 192 3.72 0.79 -12.23
CA ALA A 192 3.15 2.11 -12.54
C ALA A 192 2.58 2.17 -13.95
N GLY A 193 3.27 1.55 -14.93
CA GLY A 193 2.84 1.52 -16.32
C GLY A 193 1.51 0.79 -16.56
N VAL A 194 1.22 -0.29 -15.82
CA VAL A 194 -0.08 -0.97 -15.89
C VAL A 194 -1.19 -0.07 -15.35
N TRP A 195 -0.95 0.64 -14.24
CA TRP A 195 -1.91 1.59 -13.69
C TRP A 195 -2.19 2.75 -14.66
N GLN A 196 -1.15 3.35 -15.22
CA GLN A 196 -1.27 4.48 -16.15
C GLN A 196 -2.14 4.11 -17.35
N ARG A 197 -1.88 2.96 -17.98
CA ARG A 197 -2.69 2.48 -19.11
C ARG A 197 -4.15 2.21 -18.71
N TYR A 198 -4.37 1.61 -17.53
CA TYR A 198 -5.73 1.36 -17.04
C TYR A 198 -6.48 2.66 -16.75
N ARG A 199 -5.86 3.61 -16.05
CA ARG A 199 -6.39 4.95 -15.77
C ARG A 199 -6.76 5.69 -17.06
N ASP A 200 -5.85 5.68 -18.04
CA ASP A 200 -6.04 6.40 -19.30
C ASP A 200 -7.14 5.78 -20.16
N ALA A 201 -7.23 4.44 -20.18
CA ALA A 201 -8.34 3.73 -20.83
C ALA A 201 -9.68 4.08 -20.18
N LYS A 202 -9.74 4.17 -18.84
CA LYS A 202 -10.97 4.60 -18.14
C LYS A 202 -11.30 6.07 -18.39
N ALA A 203 -10.31 6.95 -18.44
CA ALA A 203 -10.52 8.36 -18.79
C ALA A 203 -11.08 8.49 -20.23
N ALA A 204 -10.55 7.74 -21.18
CA ALA A 204 -11.07 7.69 -22.56
C ALA A 204 -12.49 7.12 -22.61
N GLN A 205 -12.77 6.02 -21.90
CA GLN A 205 -14.10 5.40 -21.83
C GLN A 205 -15.16 6.37 -21.27
N TYR A 206 -14.80 7.22 -20.31
CA TYR A 206 -15.71 8.17 -19.68
C TYR A 206 -15.75 9.53 -20.39
N GLY A 207 -14.85 9.77 -21.34
CA GLY A 207 -14.70 11.06 -22.03
C GLY A 207 -14.19 12.19 -21.13
N GLU A 208 -13.65 11.86 -19.95
CA GLU A 208 -13.23 12.83 -18.93
C GLU A 208 -11.98 12.35 -18.17
N LYS A 209 -11.15 13.29 -17.74
CA LYS A 209 -10.02 13.01 -16.85
C LYS A 209 -10.50 12.48 -15.49
N ILE A 210 -9.79 11.50 -14.96
CA ILE A 210 -9.97 11.00 -13.59
C ILE A 210 -9.36 12.02 -12.62
N ARG A 211 -10.10 12.40 -11.59
CA ARG A 211 -9.63 13.33 -10.55
C ARG A 211 -9.47 12.71 -9.17
N ASN A 212 -10.07 11.52 -8.95
CA ASN A 212 -9.92 10.80 -7.69
C ASN A 212 -10.12 9.31 -7.89
N VAL A 213 -9.37 8.53 -7.11
CA VAL A 213 -9.38 7.06 -7.12
C VAL A 213 -9.47 6.56 -5.68
N ASN A 214 -10.43 5.68 -5.41
CA ASN A 214 -10.51 4.97 -4.15
C ASN A 214 -10.68 3.47 -4.39
N PHE A 215 -9.63 2.70 -4.13
CA PHE A 215 -9.63 1.24 -4.30
C PHE A 215 -10.47 0.50 -3.25
N ARG A 216 -10.75 1.15 -2.12
CA ARG A 216 -11.30 0.54 -0.92
C ARG A 216 -12.48 1.32 -0.33
N SER A 217 -13.33 1.92 -1.18
CA SER A 217 -14.53 2.60 -0.72
C SER A 217 -15.45 1.64 0.05
N LYS A 218 -15.83 2.02 1.25
CA LYS A 218 -16.71 1.23 2.13
C LYS A 218 -18.20 1.43 1.83
N THR A 219 -18.52 2.36 0.96
CA THR A 219 -19.89 2.62 0.50
C THR A 219 -20.17 1.81 -0.77
N PRO A 220 -21.33 1.11 -0.88
CA PRO A 220 -22.46 1.13 0.06
C PRO A 220 -22.45 0.01 1.13
N VAL A 221 -21.59 -1.01 1.03
CA VAL A 221 -21.72 -2.24 1.84
C VAL A 221 -20.90 -2.18 3.14
N GLY A 222 -19.71 -1.63 3.11
CA GLY A 222 -18.78 -1.60 4.24
C GLY A 222 -17.44 -2.25 3.91
N TRP A 223 -16.59 -2.33 4.92
CA TRP A 223 -15.22 -2.85 4.80
C TRP A 223 -15.12 -4.28 4.25
N THR A 224 -16.06 -5.17 4.61
CA THR A 224 -16.03 -6.58 4.16
C THR A 224 -16.32 -6.78 2.68
N MET A 225 -16.81 -5.76 1.97
CA MET A 225 -17.03 -5.78 0.52
C MET A 225 -16.81 -4.36 -0.03
N PRO A 226 -15.55 -3.93 -0.17
CA PRO A 226 -15.23 -2.59 -0.64
C PRO A 226 -15.49 -2.45 -2.14
N TYR A 227 -15.64 -1.19 -2.56
CA TYR A 227 -15.80 -0.79 -3.96
C TYR A 227 -14.56 -0.06 -4.45
N PHE A 228 -14.19 -0.34 -5.68
CA PHE A 228 -13.29 0.49 -6.48
C PHE A 228 -14.12 1.64 -7.04
N VAL A 229 -13.69 2.87 -6.80
CA VAL A 229 -14.40 4.07 -7.24
C VAL A 229 -13.46 4.99 -8.00
N LEU A 230 -13.82 5.32 -9.23
CA LEU A 230 -13.23 6.42 -9.99
C LEU A 230 -14.19 7.61 -9.97
N THR A 231 -13.64 8.81 -9.78
CA THR A 231 -14.39 10.06 -9.86
C THR A 231 -13.80 10.91 -10.98
N THR A 232 -14.59 11.30 -11.96
CA THR A 232 -14.19 12.14 -13.09
C THR A 232 -14.10 13.62 -12.68
N LYS A 233 -13.57 14.46 -13.57
CA LYS A 233 -13.42 15.90 -13.35
C LYS A 233 -14.76 16.58 -13.05
N SER A 234 -15.85 16.17 -13.71
CA SER A 234 -17.22 16.67 -13.45
C SER A 234 -17.79 16.22 -12.09
N GLY A 235 -17.14 15.30 -11.38
CA GLY A 235 -17.61 14.73 -10.13
C GLY A 235 -18.44 13.45 -10.28
N LYS A 236 -18.67 12.97 -11.51
CA LYS A 236 -19.37 11.71 -11.75
C LYS A 236 -18.57 10.54 -11.18
N ARG A 237 -19.28 9.66 -10.46
CA ARG A 237 -18.66 8.49 -9.80
C ARG A 237 -18.99 7.23 -10.57
N HIS A 238 -17.96 6.42 -10.86
CA HIS A 238 -18.04 5.10 -11.43
C HIS A 238 -17.53 4.11 -10.40
N GLN A 239 -18.30 3.05 -10.09
CA GLN A 239 -17.97 2.13 -9.01
C GLN A 239 -18.19 0.68 -9.38
N GLU A 240 -17.29 -0.18 -8.96
CA GLU A 240 -17.29 -1.62 -9.15
C GLU A 240 -16.92 -2.32 -7.84
N MET A 241 -17.41 -3.55 -7.60
CA MET A 241 -16.95 -4.33 -6.44
C MET A 241 -15.47 -4.64 -6.59
N SER A 242 -14.63 -4.08 -5.69
CA SER A 242 -13.17 -4.06 -5.81
C SER A 242 -12.59 -5.46 -6.05
N TYR A 243 -12.90 -6.42 -5.18
CA TYR A 243 -12.31 -7.77 -5.17
C TYR A 243 -13.10 -8.82 -5.97
N ARG A 244 -14.16 -8.43 -6.66
CA ARG A 244 -15.06 -9.37 -7.34
C ARG A 244 -15.32 -9.02 -8.79
N GLN A 245 -15.12 -7.76 -9.17
CA GLN A 245 -15.57 -7.24 -10.45
C GLN A 245 -14.48 -6.43 -11.18
N ASN A 246 -13.73 -5.61 -10.46
CA ASN A 246 -12.77 -4.71 -11.09
C ASN A 246 -11.58 -5.49 -11.64
N PRO A 247 -11.30 -5.45 -12.97
CA PRO A 247 -10.27 -6.28 -13.59
C PRO A 247 -8.85 -5.92 -13.13
N TYR A 248 -8.57 -4.65 -12.85
CA TYR A 248 -7.28 -4.21 -12.35
C TYR A 248 -6.97 -4.79 -10.96
N VAL A 249 -7.95 -4.72 -10.05
CA VAL A 249 -7.81 -5.25 -8.69
C VAL A 249 -7.75 -6.78 -8.70
N LEU A 250 -8.56 -7.45 -9.53
CA LEU A 250 -8.52 -8.90 -9.69
C LEU A 250 -7.17 -9.38 -10.23
N ALA A 251 -6.60 -8.68 -11.21
CA ALA A 251 -5.29 -8.98 -11.77
C ALA A 251 -4.18 -8.84 -10.71
N MET A 252 -4.26 -7.79 -9.89
CA MET A 252 -3.37 -7.61 -8.74
C MET A 252 -3.48 -8.79 -7.77
N LEU A 253 -4.68 -9.12 -7.29
CA LEU A 253 -4.90 -10.21 -6.33
C LEU A 253 -4.51 -11.59 -6.85
N GLN A 254 -4.50 -11.76 -8.17
CA GLN A 254 -4.07 -13.01 -8.82
C GLN A 254 -2.58 -13.00 -9.21
N GLY A 255 -1.81 -12.01 -8.75
CA GLY A 255 -0.37 -11.94 -8.97
C GLY A 255 0.04 -11.73 -10.42
N LEU A 256 -0.80 -11.10 -11.25
CA LEU A 256 -0.51 -10.88 -12.67
C LEU A 256 0.34 -9.63 -12.92
N THR A 257 0.14 -8.57 -12.13
CA THR A 257 0.61 -7.22 -12.47
C THR A 257 1.71 -6.67 -11.57
N TYR A 258 2.22 -7.45 -10.62
CA TYR A 258 3.31 -6.99 -9.76
C TYR A 258 4.62 -6.83 -10.53
N ARG A 259 5.48 -5.92 -10.06
CA ARG A 259 6.88 -5.92 -10.47
C ARG A 259 7.58 -7.20 -10.03
N GLN A 260 8.66 -7.58 -10.73
CA GLN A 260 9.31 -8.89 -10.58
C GLN A 260 9.77 -9.17 -9.14
N SER A 261 10.41 -8.20 -8.49
CA SER A 261 10.90 -8.33 -7.11
C SER A 261 9.83 -8.68 -6.07
N CYS A 262 8.54 -8.42 -6.32
CA CYS A 262 7.47 -8.74 -5.38
C CYS A 262 7.23 -10.24 -5.23
N TYR A 263 7.57 -11.05 -6.23
CA TYR A 263 7.40 -12.52 -6.18
C TYR A 263 8.52 -13.22 -5.40
N HIS A 264 9.62 -12.53 -5.18
CA HIS A 264 10.78 -12.99 -4.39
C HIS A 264 11.10 -12.01 -3.25
N CYS A 265 10.05 -11.36 -2.71
CA CYS A 265 10.20 -10.28 -1.74
C CYS A 265 10.90 -10.74 -0.46
N GLU A 266 12.05 -10.14 -0.18
CA GLU A 266 12.88 -10.41 0.99
C GLU A 266 12.40 -9.71 2.26
N PHE A 267 11.48 -8.71 2.12
CA PHE A 267 10.97 -7.90 3.24
C PHE A 267 9.68 -8.49 3.81
N LYS A 268 9.73 -9.75 4.27
CA LYS A 268 8.61 -10.51 4.84
C LYS A 268 8.95 -11.01 6.23
N GLY A 269 7.92 -11.17 7.08
CA GLY A 269 8.12 -11.61 8.45
C GLY A 269 9.05 -10.66 9.22
N ASP A 270 10.09 -11.22 9.83
CA ASP A 270 11.08 -10.48 10.60
C ASP A 270 12.09 -9.69 9.75
N ASN A 271 12.10 -9.88 8.42
CA ASN A 271 13.03 -9.22 7.51
C ASN A 271 12.56 -7.82 7.12
N GLY A 272 12.16 -7.02 8.10
CA GLY A 272 11.71 -5.64 7.93
C GLY A 272 12.50 -4.66 8.77
N SER A 273 12.27 -3.36 8.54
CA SER A 273 12.89 -2.27 9.32
C SER A 273 11.83 -1.38 10.00
N ALA A 274 10.56 -1.81 10.02
CA ALA A 274 9.48 -0.96 10.50
C ALA A 274 9.23 -1.09 12.00
N ASP A 275 8.98 0.02 12.66
CA ASP A 275 8.59 0.07 14.07
C ASP A 275 7.17 -0.47 14.29
N ILE A 276 6.29 -0.21 13.31
CA ILE A 276 4.88 -0.62 13.32
C ILE A 276 4.52 -1.19 11.96
N ALA A 277 3.77 -2.30 11.91
CA ALA A 277 3.13 -2.78 10.69
C ALA A 277 1.61 -2.71 10.81
N VAL A 278 0.93 -2.25 9.75
CA VAL A 278 -0.53 -2.07 9.72
C VAL A 278 -1.14 -2.66 8.46
N GLY A 279 -2.31 -3.29 8.59
CA GLY A 279 -3.07 -3.80 7.46
C GLY A 279 -4.48 -4.19 7.85
N ASP A 280 -5.19 -4.88 6.96
CA ASP A 280 -6.51 -5.41 7.30
C ASP A 280 -6.40 -6.58 8.27
N LEU A 281 -7.28 -6.66 9.26
CA LEU A 281 -7.44 -7.85 10.08
C LEU A 281 -8.45 -8.80 9.43
N TRP A 282 -7.99 -9.57 8.43
CA TRP A 282 -8.85 -10.53 7.75
C TRP A 282 -9.36 -11.60 8.73
N LYS A 283 -10.62 -12.00 8.55
CA LYS A 283 -11.32 -12.97 9.43
C LYS A 283 -11.35 -12.56 10.91
N ALA A 284 -11.46 -11.27 11.18
CA ALA A 284 -11.52 -10.69 12.53
C ALA A 284 -12.62 -11.26 13.45
N GLY A 285 -13.59 -12.00 12.88
CA GLY A 285 -14.75 -12.50 13.62
C GLY A 285 -15.91 -11.51 13.65
N GLU A 286 -17.12 -12.07 13.90
CA GLU A 286 -18.36 -11.31 13.80
C GLU A 286 -18.47 -10.20 14.86
N ARG A 287 -18.04 -10.50 16.10
CA ARG A 287 -18.06 -9.55 17.21
C ARG A 287 -17.33 -8.25 16.83
N LEU A 288 -16.08 -8.34 16.39
CA LEU A 288 -15.27 -7.18 16.02
C LEU A 288 -15.85 -6.46 14.79
N ILE A 289 -16.38 -7.20 13.80
CA ILE A 289 -16.99 -6.61 12.61
C ILE A 289 -18.23 -5.80 12.99
N GLN A 290 -19.07 -6.29 13.91
CA GLN A 290 -20.24 -5.58 14.41
C GLN A 290 -19.85 -4.37 15.25
N GLN A 291 -18.91 -4.54 16.18
CA GLN A 291 -18.40 -3.47 17.03
C GLN A 291 -17.79 -2.33 16.23
N SER A 292 -17.09 -2.63 15.13
CA SER A 292 -16.56 -1.63 14.19
C SER A 292 -17.59 -1.09 13.20
N GLU A 293 -18.88 -1.48 13.31
CA GLU A 293 -19.96 -1.13 12.38
C GLU A 293 -19.65 -1.53 10.92
N ASN A 294 -18.80 -2.54 10.73
CA ASN A 294 -18.27 -2.94 9.43
C ASN A 294 -17.53 -1.78 8.70
N GLN A 295 -16.94 -0.85 9.46
CA GLN A 295 -16.15 0.26 8.92
C GLN A 295 -14.64 -0.02 8.89
N GLY A 296 -14.23 -1.24 9.23
CA GLY A 296 -12.86 -1.73 9.12
C GLY A 296 -12.18 -1.94 10.46
N ILE A 297 -11.35 -2.97 10.47
CA ILE A 297 -10.49 -3.36 11.59
C ILE A 297 -9.10 -3.61 11.02
N SER A 298 -8.10 -3.05 11.65
CA SER A 298 -6.70 -3.27 11.29
C SER A 298 -6.05 -4.30 12.22
N ALA A 299 -5.14 -5.09 11.66
CA ALA A 299 -4.04 -5.63 12.42
C ALA A 299 -3.04 -4.49 12.67
N LEU A 300 -2.77 -4.21 13.92
CA LEU A 300 -1.72 -3.30 14.39
C LEU A 300 -0.64 -4.15 15.05
N ILE A 301 0.52 -4.22 14.43
CA ILE A 301 1.65 -5.04 14.87
C ILE A 301 2.75 -4.10 15.28
N VAL A 302 3.17 -4.18 16.54
CA VAL A 302 4.18 -3.30 17.15
C VAL A 302 5.47 -4.08 17.29
N ASN A 303 6.51 -3.65 16.60
CA ASN A 303 7.76 -4.40 16.46
C ASN A 303 8.87 -3.89 17.37
N THR A 304 8.85 -2.60 17.75
CA THR A 304 9.89 -1.97 18.54
C THR A 304 9.31 -1.17 19.72
N GLN A 305 10.11 -0.94 20.76
CA GLN A 305 9.70 -0.08 21.87
C GLN A 305 9.36 1.33 21.38
N LYS A 306 10.12 1.89 20.44
CA LYS A 306 9.79 3.17 19.79
C LYS A 306 8.40 3.16 19.16
N GLY A 307 8.05 2.09 18.42
CA GLY A 307 6.70 1.90 17.88
C GLY A 307 5.64 1.85 18.97
N LYS A 308 5.90 1.15 20.08
CA LYS A 308 5.00 1.07 21.25
C LYS A 308 4.74 2.44 21.86
N ASP A 309 5.78 3.24 22.06
CA ASP A 309 5.67 4.58 22.63
C ASP A 309 4.79 5.50 21.76
N TRP A 310 4.89 5.40 20.42
CA TRP A 310 4.03 6.14 19.49
C TRP A 310 2.58 5.64 19.52
N VAL A 311 2.36 4.33 19.63
CA VAL A 311 1.02 3.75 19.79
C VAL A 311 0.37 4.25 21.08
N ASP A 312 1.10 4.27 22.18
CA ASP A 312 0.62 4.73 23.49
C ASP A 312 0.30 6.23 23.50
N LYS A 313 1.09 7.07 22.83
CA LYS A 313 0.81 8.51 22.67
C LYS A 313 -0.50 8.78 21.96
N ALA A 314 -0.90 7.94 21.02
CA ALA A 314 -2.16 8.07 20.27
C ALA A 314 -3.31 7.24 20.87
N ALA A 315 -3.15 6.62 22.05
CA ALA A 315 -4.08 5.64 22.62
C ALA A 315 -5.54 6.12 22.75
N SER A 316 -5.77 7.41 22.99
CA SER A 316 -7.12 7.98 23.11
C SER A 316 -7.88 8.02 21.78
N ALA A 317 -7.21 7.84 20.63
CA ALA A 317 -7.82 7.97 19.32
C ALA A 317 -8.39 6.67 18.77
N TRP A 318 -8.15 5.51 19.43
CA TRP A 318 -8.55 4.22 18.89
C TRP A 318 -9.06 3.23 19.94
N PHE A 319 -9.84 2.26 19.45
CA PHE A 319 -10.08 0.99 20.14
C PHE A 319 -8.93 0.04 19.79
N MET A 320 -8.43 -0.68 20.80
CA MET A 320 -7.37 -1.66 20.63
C MET A 320 -7.60 -2.82 21.62
N GLU A 321 -7.50 -4.05 21.14
CA GLU A 321 -7.46 -5.26 22.00
C GLU A 321 -6.38 -6.21 21.49
N GLU A 322 -5.74 -6.93 22.40
CA GLU A 322 -4.75 -7.95 22.03
C GLU A 322 -5.31 -8.97 21.05
N TYR A 323 -4.53 -9.34 20.08
CA TYR A 323 -4.89 -10.31 19.06
C TYR A 323 -3.72 -11.23 18.71
N PRO A 324 -3.92 -12.57 18.66
CA PRO A 324 -2.82 -13.49 18.40
C PRO A 324 -2.14 -13.22 17.04
N LEU A 325 -0.82 -12.99 17.04
CA LEU A 325 -0.01 -12.74 15.85
C LEU A 325 -0.10 -13.90 14.86
N GLU A 326 -0.13 -15.13 15.34
CA GLU A 326 -0.24 -16.34 14.51
C GLU A 326 -1.54 -16.33 13.69
N ARG A 327 -2.64 -15.82 14.26
CA ARG A 327 -3.90 -15.66 13.52
C ARG A 327 -3.81 -14.57 12.46
N VAL A 328 -3.08 -13.49 12.75
CA VAL A 328 -2.82 -12.44 11.74
C VAL A 328 -2.01 -13.05 10.59
N CYS A 329 -0.90 -13.73 10.87
CA CYS A 329 -0.05 -14.38 9.87
C CYS A 329 -0.82 -15.42 9.03
N ALA A 330 -1.65 -16.25 9.67
CA ALA A 330 -2.44 -17.28 8.99
C ALA A 330 -3.50 -16.69 8.03
N ASN A 331 -4.04 -15.50 8.34
CA ASN A 331 -5.08 -14.85 7.55
C ASN A 331 -4.56 -13.72 6.63
N ASN A 332 -3.30 -13.31 6.80
CA ASN A 332 -2.56 -12.36 5.97
C ASN A 332 -1.23 -13.01 5.54
N SER A 333 -1.29 -14.05 4.72
CA SER A 333 -0.08 -14.77 4.28
C SER A 333 0.97 -13.85 3.65
N MET A 334 0.55 -12.75 3.03
CA MET A 334 1.41 -11.70 2.46
C MET A 334 2.29 -10.98 3.51
N LEU A 335 1.98 -11.11 4.79
CA LEU A 335 2.83 -10.58 5.86
C LEU A 335 4.14 -11.37 5.97
N VAL A 336 4.08 -12.68 5.76
CA VAL A 336 5.19 -13.63 5.99
C VAL A 336 5.68 -14.34 4.71
N ARG A 337 4.98 -14.15 3.59
CA ARG A 337 5.32 -14.80 2.31
C ARG A 337 5.24 -13.81 1.17
N ALA A 338 6.10 -13.98 0.16
CA ALA A 338 6.04 -13.24 -1.09
C ALA A 338 4.76 -13.55 -1.88
N GLY A 339 4.37 -12.65 -2.77
CA GLY A 339 3.26 -12.85 -3.69
C GLY A 339 3.51 -14.04 -4.62
N LYS A 340 2.44 -14.75 -4.99
CA LYS A 340 2.55 -15.83 -5.98
C LYS A 340 2.47 -15.25 -7.38
N GLU A 341 3.43 -15.61 -8.24
CA GLU A 341 3.42 -15.20 -9.64
C GLU A 341 2.31 -15.92 -10.42
N ASN A 342 1.58 -15.16 -11.24
CA ASN A 342 0.61 -15.70 -12.19
C ASN A 342 1.34 -16.37 -13.37
N ALA A 343 0.92 -17.58 -13.75
CA ALA A 343 1.54 -18.31 -14.85
C ALA A 343 1.52 -17.57 -16.20
N HIS A 344 0.61 -16.62 -16.36
CA HIS A 344 0.44 -15.82 -17.60
C HIS A 344 1.09 -14.44 -17.52
N ARG A 345 1.90 -14.16 -16.49
CA ARG A 345 2.52 -12.83 -16.33
C ARG A 345 3.37 -12.44 -17.54
N ALA A 346 4.22 -13.35 -18.02
CA ALA A 346 5.08 -13.07 -19.16
C ALA A 346 4.26 -12.73 -20.43
N GLN A 347 3.19 -13.49 -20.69
CA GLN A 347 2.29 -13.24 -21.82
C GLN A 347 1.55 -11.90 -21.67
N PHE A 348 1.06 -11.58 -20.47
CA PHE A 348 0.41 -10.31 -20.18
C PHE A 348 1.33 -9.12 -20.51
N PHE A 349 2.56 -9.13 -20.00
CA PHE A 349 3.50 -8.03 -20.21
C PHE A 349 4.01 -7.94 -21.65
N SER A 350 4.17 -9.06 -22.38
CA SER A 350 4.55 -9.04 -23.80
C SER A 350 3.50 -8.38 -24.70
N GLN A 351 2.25 -8.30 -24.23
CA GLN A 351 1.13 -7.69 -24.96
C GLN A 351 0.73 -6.31 -24.40
N LEU A 352 1.48 -5.76 -23.46
CA LEU A 352 1.09 -4.58 -22.71
C LEU A 352 0.85 -3.35 -23.60
N ASP A 353 1.61 -3.19 -24.67
CA ASP A 353 1.48 -2.08 -25.62
C ASP A 353 0.65 -2.45 -26.87
N ALA A 354 0.48 -3.75 -27.16
CA ALA A 354 -0.20 -4.22 -28.37
C ALA A 354 -1.71 -4.44 -28.17
N THR A 355 -2.15 -4.67 -26.93
CA THR A 355 -3.54 -5.02 -26.63
C THR A 355 -4.15 -3.97 -25.67
N PRO A 356 -5.41 -3.50 -25.93
CA PRO A 356 -6.10 -2.61 -24.98
C PRO A 356 -6.08 -3.19 -23.57
N ILE A 357 -5.72 -2.38 -22.60
CA ILE A 357 -5.37 -2.85 -21.23
C ILE A 357 -6.47 -3.68 -20.58
N GLU A 358 -7.75 -3.31 -20.72
CA GLU A 358 -8.85 -4.07 -20.10
C GLU A 358 -9.04 -5.44 -20.77
N THR A 359 -8.86 -5.52 -22.09
CA THR A 359 -8.87 -6.79 -22.83
C THR A 359 -7.73 -7.68 -22.37
N ASN A 360 -6.51 -7.11 -22.29
CA ASN A 360 -5.33 -7.84 -21.85
C ASN A 360 -5.47 -8.36 -20.40
N LEU A 361 -5.96 -7.53 -19.47
CA LEU A 361 -6.25 -7.95 -18.10
C LEU A 361 -7.27 -9.10 -18.06
N ASN A 362 -8.43 -8.93 -18.73
CA ASN A 362 -9.52 -9.90 -18.72
C ASN A 362 -9.17 -11.26 -19.33
N GLN A 363 -8.18 -11.29 -20.24
CA GLN A 363 -7.72 -12.52 -20.88
C GLN A 363 -7.04 -13.48 -19.89
N TYR A 364 -6.40 -12.97 -18.83
CA TYR A 364 -5.55 -13.76 -17.94
C TYR A 364 -6.04 -13.84 -16.48
N ILE A 365 -7.17 -13.22 -16.15
CA ILE A 365 -7.74 -13.27 -14.80
C ILE A 365 -8.93 -14.23 -14.74
N VAL A 366 -9.10 -14.85 -13.58
CA VAL A 366 -10.26 -15.66 -13.27
C VAL A 366 -11.35 -14.75 -12.70
N HIS A 367 -12.52 -14.76 -13.35
CA HIS A 367 -13.69 -14.02 -12.90
C HIS A 367 -14.57 -14.85 -11.98
N GLU A 368 -15.28 -14.20 -11.07
CA GLU A 368 -16.36 -14.85 -10.33
C GLU A 368 -17.51 -15.25 -11.27
N ASN A 369 -18.24 -16.31 -10.91
CA ASN A 369 -19.44 -16.73 -11.65
C ASN A 369 -20.41 -15.54 -11.83
N GLY A 370 -20.73 -15.23 -13.10
CA GLY A 370 -21.51 -14.06 -13.47
C GLY A 370 -22.92 -14.03 -12.85
N ILE A 371 -23.59 -15.18 -12.69
CA ILE A 371 -24.91 -15.28 -12.05
C ILE A 371 -24.80 -14.86 -10.59
N LYS A 372 -23.82 -15.42 -9.85
CA LYS A 372 -23.58 -15.08 -8.45
C LYS A 372 -23.26 -13.60 -8.27
N LEU A 373 -22.49 -13.02 -9.18
CA LEU A 373 -22.15 -11.61 -9.16
C LEU A 373 -23.41 -10.74 -9.37
N ARG A 374 -24.23 -11.03 -10.41
CA ARG A 374 -25.48 -10.31 -10.70
C ARG A 374 -26.47 -10.37 -9.54
N VAL A 375 -26.66 -11.54 -8.93
CA VAL A 375 -27.51 -11.70 -7.75
C VAL A 375 -26.98 -10.83 -6.60
N THR A 376 -25.67 -10.84 -6.35
CA THR A 376 -25.07 -9.99 -5.30
C THR A 376 -25.31 -8.50 -5.59
N GLN A 377 -25.13 -8.06 -6.83
CA GLN A 377 -25.37 -6.67 -7.23
C GLN A 377 -26.84 -6.25 -7.02
N ALA A 378 -27.79 -7.09 -7.45
CA ALA A 378 -29.21 -6.84 -7.23
C ALA A 378 -29.55 -6.73 -5.73
N LEU A 379 -29.04 -7.64 -4.90
CA LEU A 379 -29.25 -7.59 -3.45
C LEU A 379 -28.65 -6.34 -2.80
N VAL A 380 -27.51 -5.87 -3.28
CA VAL A 380 -26.90 -4.61 -2.82
C VAL A 380 -27.76 -3.42 -3.24
N ALA A 381 -28.21 -3.39 -4.49
CA ALA A 381 -29.00 -2.28 -5.03
C ALA A 381 -30.33 -2.07 -4.26
N VAL A 382 -30.99 -3.17 -3.85
CA VAL A 382 -32.24 -3.10 -3.08
C VAL A 382 -32.02 -3.12 -1.55
N GLY A 383 -30.78 -3.00 -1.08
CA GLY A 383 -30.45 -2.94 0.36
C GLY A 383 -30.57 -4.27 1.12
N LEU A 384 -30.91 -5.38 0.44
CA LEU A 384 -31.15 -6.68 1.06
C LEU A 384 -29.89 -7.53 1.29
N TYR A 385 -28.73 -7.14 0.73
CA TYR A 385 -27.51 -7.93 0.87
C TYR A 385 -27.07 -8.13 2.33
N LYS A 386 -27.02 -7.06 3.13
CA LYS A 386 -26.60 -7.16 4.54
C LYS A 386 -27.56 -8.00 5.39
N PRO A 387 -28.90 -7.78 5.35
CA PRO A 387 -29.85 -8.59 6.09
C PRO A 387 -29.76 -10.08 5.75
N LEU A 388 -29.77 -10.44 4.45
CA LEU A 388 -29.71 -11.82 4.00
C LEU A 388 -28.38 -12.51 4.37
N ARG A 389 -27.25 -11.82 4.20
CA ARG A 389 -25.94 -12.33 4.64
C ARG A 389 -25.93 -12.65 6.13
N ASN A 390 -26.49 -11.78 6.95
CA ASN A 390 -26.56 -11.98 8.39
C ASN A 390 -27.50 -13.15 8.76
N ALA A 391 -28.64 -13.30 8.07
CA ALA A 391 -29.55 -14.43 8.26
C ALA A 391 -28.86 -15.77 7.90
N VAL A 392 -28.22 -15.87 6.73
CA VAL A 392 -27.49 -17.07 6.31
C VAL A 392 -26.36 -17.43 7.30
N ARG A 393 -25.65 -16.44 7.83
CA ARG A 393 -24.61 -16.67 8.84
C ARG A 393 -25.17 -17.20 10.16
N LYS A 394 -26.33 -16.71 10.61
CA LYS A 394 -27.02 -17.23 11.80
C LYS A 394 -27.45 -18.70 11.62
N LEU A 395 -27.95 -19.07 10.43
CA LEU A 395 -28.34 -20.44 10.11
C LEU A 395 -27.17 -21.42 10.08
N ARG A 396 -25.99 -20.98 9.62
CA ARG A 396 -24.78 -21.83 9.59
C ARG A 396 -24.10 -22.02 10.95
N ARG A 397 -24.55 -21.34 11.99
CA ARG A 397 -24.06 -21.44 13.37
C ARG A 397 -24.91 -22.34 14.27
N ARG A 398 -26.08 -22.77 13.78
CA ARG A 398 -26.93 -23.82 14.35
C ARG A 398 -26.59 -25.18 13.74
#